data_41998bd9c19a6bb65c68891a8f1509ce
#
_entry.id   41998bd9c19a6bb65c68891a8f1509ce
#
_cell.length_a   1.000
_cell.length_b   1.000
_cell.length_c   1.000
_cell.angle_alpha   90.00
_cell.angle_beta   90.00
_cell.angle_gamma   90.00
#
_symmetry.space_group_name_H-M   'P 1'
#
loop_
_entity.id
_entity.type
_entity.pdbx_description
1 polymer ?
#
loop_
_entity_poly.entity_id
_entity_poly.type
_entity_poly.pdbx_seq_one_letter_code
_entity_poly.pdbx_strand_id
1 'polypeptide(L)'
;YSHEARLESRFRCNGSDGYLSFLDDVLDIRHDYYTFDEDEYSITVMDSPKEMMERIKALNCTDNKSRMLAGYCWNWDSKKDKTAMDIKMEEFDFQARWNFADTSTWAIDEDSVNEIGCIHTSQGLEFSYVGVIIGDDMRFEDGKVITDYSKRAKTDKSLSGILGLCRKKDPLALKKADAIIRNTYRTLLSRGMKGCLVYCTDEKLSLYLKARLEENRARTKAFLSQSKLS
;
A
#
# COMPACT_ATOMS: atom_id res chain seq x y z
N TYR A 1 -2.60 -28.54 -17.38
CA TYR A 1 -3.65 -27.89 -16.59
C TYR A 1 -3.01 -27.41 -15.30
N SER A 2 -2.68 -26.11 -15.22
CA SER A 2 -2.26 -25.47 -13.96
C SER A 2 -3.51 -25.02 -13.21
N HIS A 3 -3.86 -25.67 -12.13
CA HIS A 3 -4.83 -25.14 -11.18
C HIS A 3 -4.16 -24.03 -10.35
N GLU A 4 -4.53 -22.78 -10.57
CA GLU A 4 -4.22 -21.70 -9.64
C GLU A 4 -5.10 -21.89 -8.39
N ALA A 5 -4.51 -22.41 -7.30
CA ALA A 5 -5.14 -22.41 -6.00
C ALA A 5 -5.03 -20.99 -5.41
N ARG A 6 -6.14 -20.28 -5.34
CA ARG A 6 -6.24 -18.99 -4.64
C ARG A 6 -6.42 -19.26 -3.14
N LEU A 7 -5.39 -18.98 -2.34
CA LEU A 7 -5.54 -18.91 -0.89
C LEU A 7 -6.25 -17.59 -0.53
N GLU A 8 -7.55 -17.67 -0.26
CA GLU A 8 -8.30 -16.56 0.34
C GLU A 8 -8.05 -16.54 1.84
N SER A 9 -7.14 -15.65 2.28
CA SER A 9 -6.90 -15.44 3.69
C SER A 9 -7.99 -14.52 4.26
N ARG A 10 -9.04 -15.09 4.86
CA ARG A 10 -10.14 -14.39 5.52
C ARG A 10 -9.76 -13.61 6.80
N PHE A 11 -8.50 -13.60 7.18
CA PHE A 11 -8.01 -13.01 8.43
C PHE A 11 -7.42 -11.59 8.27
N ARG A 12 -7.29 -11.09 7.04
CA ARG A 12 -6.79 -9.73 6.79
C ARG A 12 -7.94 -8.73 6.82
N CYS A 13 -7.63 -7.49 7.19
CA CYS A 13 -8.59 -6.38 7.22
C CYS A 13 -9.86 -6.70 8.02
N ASN A 14 -9.71 -7.38 9.17
CA ASN A 14 -10.82 -7.82 10.03
C ASN A 14 -11.90 -8.65 9.26
N GLY A 15 -11.50 -9.34 8.19
CA GLY A 15 -12.41 -10.14 7.35
C GLY A 15 -13.28 -9.32 6.38
N SER A 16 -12.99 -8.04 6.17
CA SER A 16 -13.74 -7.21 5.24
C SER A 16 -13.45 -7.59 3.79
N ASP A 17 -14.25 -8.51 3.23
CA ASP A 17 -14.23 -8.87 1.81
C ASP A 17 -14.55 -7.66 0.92
N GLY A 18 -15.38 -6.74 1.42
CA GLY A 18 -15.71 -5.48 0.75
C GLY A 18 -14.49 -4.57 0.57
N TYR A 19 -13.67 -4.42 1.61
CA TYR A 19 -12.44 -3.63 1.50
C TYR A 19 -11.42 -4.24 0.53
N LEU A 20 -11.24 -5.55 0.54
CA LEU A 20 -10.35 -6.24 -0.40
C LEU A 20 -10.85 -6.11 -1.84
N SER A 21 -12.17 -6.20 -2.04
CA SER A 21 -12.80 -5.94 -3.35
C SER A 21 -12.62 -4.50 -3.80
N PHE A 22 -12.79 -3.53 -2.88
CA PHE A 22 -12.50 -2.13 -3.14
C PHE A 22 -11.05 -1.90 -3.56
N LEU A 23 -10.08 -2.51 -2.87
CA LEU A 23 -8.66 -2.43 -3.26
C LEU A 23 -8.42 -3.01 -4.66
N ASP A 24 -9.01 -4.16 -4.98
CA ASP A 24 -8.89 -4.78 -6.29
C ASP A 24 -9.42 -3.86 -7.40
N ASP A 25 -10.50 -3.14 -7.13
CA ASP A 25 -11.10 -2.21 -8.08
C ASP A 25 -10.30 -0.91 -8.23
N VAL A 26 -9.94 -0.24 -7.13
CA VAL A 26 -9.18 1.02 -7.20
C VAL A 26 -7.74 0.85 -7.67
N LEU A 27 -7.17 -0.34 -7.57
CA LEU A 27 -5.87 -0.69 -8.12
C LEU A 27 -5.98 -1.26 -9.56
N ASP A 28 -7.15 -1.27 -10.16
CA ASP A 28 -7.40 -1.75 -11.52
C ASP A 28 -6.94 -3.21 -11.73
N ILE A 29 -7.16 -4.06 -10.70
CA ILE A 29 -6.86 -5.50 -10.71
C ILE A 29 -8.10 -6.29 -11.15
N ARG A 30 -9.27 -5.94 -10.59
CA ARG A 30 -10.57 -6.59 -10.84
C ARG A 30 -11.71 -5.60 -10.55
N HIS A 31 -12.76 -5.62 -11.34
CA HIS A 31 -13.85 -4.65 -11.30
C HIS A 31 -15.17 -5.19 -10.72
N ASP A 32 -15.13 -6.18 -9.85
CA ASP A 32 -16.28 -6.70 -9.11
C ASP A 32 -16.32 -6.09 -7.70
N TYR A 33 -16.61 -4.81 -7.64
CA TYR A 33 -16.55 -4.03 -6.43
C TYR A 33 -17.80 -4.19 -5.56
N TYR A 34 -17.56 -4.56 -4.29
CA TYR A 34 -18.52 -4.54 -3.19
C TYR A 34 -18.20 -3.40 -2.23
N THR A 35 -19.24 -2.74 -1.70
CA THR A 35 -19.05 -1.70 -0.68
C THR A 35 -18.56 -2.30 0.62
N PHE A 36 -17.81 -1.52 1.39
CA PHE A 36 -17.41 -1.85 2.75
C PHE A 36 -17.82 -0.72 3.71
N ASP A 37 -18.06 -1.10 4.96
CA ASP A 37 -18.36 -0.14 6.03
C ASP A 37 -17.05 0.37 6.64
N GLU A 38 -16.87 1.70 6.70
CA GLU A 38 -15.69 2.33 7.30
C GLU A 38 -15.68 2.20 8.84
N ASP A 39 -16.80 1.87 9.47
CA ASP A 39 -16.85 1.52 10.89
C ASP A 39 -16.19 0.15 11.15
N GLU A 40 -16.19 -0.75 10.17
CA GLU A 40 -15.53 -2.06 10.24
C GLU A 40 -14.04 -1.96 9.88
N TYR A 41 -13.70 -1.15 8.87
CA TYR A 41 -12.33 -0.97 8.41
C TYR A 41 -12.08 0.48 7.98
N SER A 42 -11.20 1.16 8.71
CA SER A 42 -10.88 2.57 8.46
C SER A 42 -9.85 2.74 7.35
N ILE A 43 -10.14 3.59 6.36
CA ILE A 43 -9.14 4.02 5.37
C ILE A 43 -9.15 5.54 5.24
N THR A 44 -7.95 6.14 5.18
CA THR A 44 -7.79 7.59 5.02
C THR A 44 -6.67 7.89 4.02
N VAL A 45 -6.97 8.70 3.01
CA VAL A 45 -5.96 9.23 2.09
C VAL A 45 -5.41 10.54 2.67
N MET A 46 -4.12 10.56 2.92
CA MET A 46 -3.38 11.65 3.56
C MET A 46 -2.75 12.57 2.52
N ASP A 47 -2.64 13.86 2.83
CA ASP A 47 -2.01 14.86 1.96
C ASP A 47 -0.53 15.08 2.31
N SER A 48 -0.06 14.54 3.45
CA SER A 48 1.32 14.66 3.90
C SER A 48 1.85 13.34 4.47
N PRO A 49 3.03 12.87 4.01
CA PRO A 49 3.68 11.68 4.57
C PRO A 49 4.18 11.94 5.99
N LYS A 50 4.50 13.19 6.34
CA LYS A 50 4.90 13.59 7.70
C LYS A 50 3.73 13.44 8.67
N GLU A 51 2.57 14.02 8.35
CA GLU A 51 1.37 13.86 9.16
C GLU A 51 0.93 12.39 9.27
N MET A 52 1.06 11.63 8.19
CA MET A 52 0.79 10.19 8.22
C MET A 52 1.69 9.47 9.20
N MET A 53 3.00 9.77 9.21
CA MET A 53 3.96 9.19 10.15
C MET A 53 3.60 9.55 11.60
N GLU A 54 3.26 10.80 11.87
CA GLU A 54 2.86 11.26 13.20
C GLU A 54 1.61 10.54 13.68
N ARG A 55 0.62 10.36 12.81
CA ARG A 55 -0.61 9.64 13.12
C ARG A 55 -0.35 8.15 13.36
N ILE A 56 0.50 7.51 12.57
CA ILE A 56 0.92 6.12 12.79
C ILE A 56 1.64 5.97 14.14
N LYS A 57 2.53 6.90 14.50
CA LYS A 57 3.19 6.90 15.82
C LYS A 57 2.18 7.03 16.96
N ALA A 58 1.21 7.90 16.84
CA ALA A 58 0.15 8.05 17.84
C ALA A 58 -0.68 6.76 18.00
N LEU A 59 -1.07 6.12 16.89
CA LEU A 59 -1.77 4.84 16.91
C LEU A 59 -0.90 3.72 17.51
N ASN A 60 0.40 3.74 17.25
CA ASN A 60 1.35 2.75 17.74
C ASN A 60 1.51 2.77 19.27
N CYS A 61 1.30 3.92 19.93
CA CYS A 61 1.38 4.03 21.38
C CYS A 61 0.38 3.12 22.11
N THR A 62 -0.67 2.65 21.45
CA THR A 62 -1.72 1.83 22.07
C THR A 62 -1.31 0.36 22.22
N ASP A 63 -0.69 -0.22 21.20
CA ASP A 63 -0.45 -1.67 21.14
C ASP A 63 0.88 -2.07 20.46
N ASN A 64 1.71 -1.10 20.10
CA ASN A 64 2.96 -1.29 19.33
C ASN A 64 2.78 -2.08 18.02
N LYS A 65 1.61 -1.97 17.37
CA LYS A 65 1.25 -2.72 16.16
C LYS A 65 0.88 -1.82 14.98
N SER A 66 1.45 -0.62 14.90
CA SER A 66 1.21 0.29 13.77
C SER A 66 2.52 0.70 13.13
N ARG A 67 2.62 0.58 11.80
CA ARG A 67 3.87 0.81 11.06
C ARG A 67 3.63 1.51 9.73
N MET A 68 4.67 2.24 9.29
CA MET A 68 4.74 2.76 7.93
C MET A 68 5.34 1.73 6.99
N LEU A 69 4.78 1.63 5.79
CA LEU A 69 5.23 0.75 4.72
C LEU A 69 5.33 1.53 3.41
N ALA A 70 6.21 1.11 2.51
CA ALA A 70 6.32 1.71 1.18
C ALA A 70 6.62 0.68 0.09
N GLY A 71 6.26 1.01 -1.15
CA GLY A 71 6.70 0.31 -2.34
C GLY A 71 8.21 0.45 -2.58
N TYR A 72 8.73 -0.29 -3.55
CA TYR A 72 10.17 -0.36 -3.86
C TYR A 72 10.61 0.76 -4.82
N CYS A 73 10.34 2.03 -4.49
CA CYS A 73 10.66 3.18 -5.32
C CYS A 73 11.97 3.90 -4.93
N TRP A 74 12.50 3.63 -3.74
CA TRP A 74 13.70 4.29 -3.22
C TRP A 74 14.87 3.32 -3.13
N ASN A 75 16.07 3.81 -3.43
CA ASN A 75 17.29 3.04 -3.25
C ASN A 75 17.56 2.85 -1.76
N TRP A 76 18.07 1.69 -1.40
CA TRP A 76 18.38 1.36 -0.03
C TRP A 76 19.82 1.76 0.32
N ASP A 77 20.06 3.07 0.43
CA ASP A 77 21.38 3.64 0.68
C ASP A 77 21.79 3.43 2.14
N SER A 78 20.84 3.47 3.08
CA SER A 78 21.05 3.21 4.52
C SER A 78 21.55 1.79 4.80
N LYS A 79 21.46 0.86 3.87
CA LYS A 79 22.09 -0.45 3.99
C LYS A 79 23.61 -0.37 4.08
N LYS A 80 24.22 0.59 3.37
CA LYS A 80 25.67 0.80 3.31
C LYS A 80 26.10 1.91 4.23
N ASP A 81 25.40 3.02 4.22
CA ASP A 81 25.64 4.19 5.05
C ASP A 81 24.51 4.35 6.08
N LYS A 82 24.79 3.98 7.32
CA LYS A 82 23.81 4.02 8.42
C LYS A 82 23.34 5.44 8.78
N THR A 83 23.97 6.49 8.24
CA THR A 83 23.55 7.88 8.40
C THR A 83 22.62 8.34 7.29
N ALA A 84 22.53 7.62 6.17
CA ALA A 84 21.71 7.97 5.04
C ALA A 84 20.21 7.85 5.35
N MET A 85 19.43 8.74 4.74
CA MET A 85 17.98 8.67 4.67
C MET A 85 17.58 8.23 3.27
N ASP A 86 16.77 7.17 3.16
CA ASP A 86 16.42 6.55 1.88
C ASP A 86 15.24 7.26 1.21
N ILE A 87 14.25 7.66 1.99
CA ILE A 87 13.07 8.39 1.53
C ILE A 87 13.21 9.85 1.95
N LYS A 88 13.15 10.76 0.98
CA LYS A 88 13.22 12.21 1.22
C LYS A 88 12.15 12.89 0.38
N MET A 89 11.35 13.73 1.03
CA MET A 89 10.30 14.57 0.42
C MET A 89 10.43 15.97 1.03
N GLU A 90 11.24 16.81 0.37
CA GLU A 90 11.65 18.14 0.87
C GLU A 90 10.45 19.06 1.07
N GLU A 91 9.45 18.96 0.20
CA GLU A 91 8.21 19.77 0.26
C GLU A 91 7.41 19.57 1.56
N PHE A 92 7.59 18.42 2.22
CA PHE A 92 6.92 18.08 3.49
C PHE A 92 7.89 18.10 4.69
N ASP A 93 9.14 18.51 4.50
CA ASP A 93 10.18 18.35 5.51
C ASP A 93 10.15 16.92 6.10
N PHE A 94 10.06 15.93 5.21
CA PHE A 94 9.93 14.52 5.56
C PHE A 94 11.13 13.73 5.08
N GLN A 95 11.72 12.95 5.98
CA GLN A 95 12.75 11.98 5.65
C GLN A 95 12.65 10.75 6.54
N ALA A 96 12.95 9.59 5.98
CA ALA A 96 12.89 8.33 6.70
C ALA A 96 13.92 7.32 6.16
N ARG A 97 14.33 6.41 7.03
CA ARG A 97 15.09 5.23 6.63
C ARG A 97 14.12 4.14 6.18
N TRP A 98 14.50 3.45 5.13
CA TRP A 98 13.68 2.38 4.59
C TRP A 98 14.32 1.03 4.90
N ASN A 99 13.55 0.16 5.58
CA ASN A 99 13.96 -1.21 5.90
C ASN A 99 15.30 -1.29 6.66
N PHE A 100 15.52 -0.35 7.59
CA PHE A 100 16.82 -0.11 8.20
C PHE A 100 17.26 -1.24 9.13
N ALA A 101 16.37 -1.74 10.00
CA ALA A 101 16.72 -2.77 10.97
C ALA A 101 16.86 -4.16 10.32
N ASP A 102 16.22 -4.44 9.16
CA ASP A 102 16.27 -5.71 8.40
C ASP A 102 16.27 -6.97 9.31
N THR A 103 15.45 -6.93 10.37
CA THR A 103 15.37 -7.99 11.39
C THR A 103 14.05 -8.75 11.27
N SER A 104 14.05 -10.03 11.66
CA SER A 104 12.83 -10.84 11.76
C SER A 104 11.85 -10.31 12.82
N THR A 105 12.31 -9.46 13.73
CA THR A 105 11.55 -8.85 14.82
C THR A 105 11.07 -7.42 14.50
N TRP A 106 11.31 -6.93 13.28
CA TRP A 106 11.02 -5.55 12.89
C TRP A 106 9.63 -5.04 13.31
N ALA A 107 8.61 -5.85 13.18
CA ALA A 107 7.24 -5.42 13.49
C ALA A 107 6.94 -5.24 14.99
N ILE A 108 7.73 -5.85 15.86
CA ILE A 108 7.57 -5.78 17.33
C ILE A 108 8.66 -4.93 18.00
N ASP A 109 9.68 -4.54 17.25
CA ASP A 109 10.74 -3.65 17.72
C ASP A 109 10.15 -2.24 17.91
N GLU A 110 10.29 -1.67 19.11
CA GLU A 110 9.71 -0.36 19.45
C GLU A 110 10.26 0.76 18.57
N ASP A 111 11.55 0.71 18.22
CA ASP A 111 12.21 1.74 17.41
C ASP A 111 11.78 1.69 15.94
N SER A 112 11.28 0.56 15.45
CA SER A 112 10.90 0.38 14.06
C SER A 112 9.70 1.24 13.61
N VAL A 113 8.95 1.83 14.54
CA VAL A 113 7.90 2.83 14.24
C VAL A 113 8.49 4.09 13.59
N ASN A 114 9.79 4.35 13.75
CA ASN A 114 10.51 5.47 13.14
C ASN A 114 11.03 5.16 11.73
N GLU A 115 10.85 3.92 11.27
CA GLU A 115 11.31 3.44 9.97
C GLU A 115 10.13 3.16 9.04
N ILE A 116 10.43 3.00 7.76
CA ILE A 116 9.46 2.56 6.77
C ILE A 116 9.83 1.15 6.33
N GLY A 117 8.93 0.21 6.52
CA GLY A 117 9.11 -1.18 6.10
C GLY A 117 8.73 -1.41 4.64
N CYS A 118 9.06 -2.59 4.14
CA CYS A 118 8.69 -3.04 2.81
C CYS A 118 7.78 -4.28 2.87
N ILE A 119 7.40 -4.80 1.70
CA ILE A 119 6.58 -6.01 1.60
C ILE A 119 7.22 -7.23 2.30
N HIS A 120 8.55 -7.32 2.33
CA HIS A 120 9.26 -8.44 2.95
C HIS A 120 9.29 -8.32 4.48
N THR A 121 9.58 -7.14 5.02
CA THR A 121 9.61 -6.90 6.47
C THR A 121 8.23 -7.00 7.11
N SER A 122 7.16 -6.74 6.35
CA SER A 122 5.78 -6.90 6.79
C SER A 122 5.21 -8.29 6.56
N GLN A 123 5.97 -9.22 5.99
CA GLN A 123 5.47 -10.55 5.66
C GLN A 123 5.25 -11.41 6.91
N GLY A 124 4.09 -12.06 7.00
CA GLY A 124 3.74 -12.94 8.12
C GLY A 124 3.34 -12.23 9.41
N LEU A 125 3.26 -10.90 9.41
CA LEU A 125 2.95 -10.09 10.57
C LEU A 125 1.60 -9.39 10.42
N GLU A 126 0.92 -9.16 11.54
CA GLU A 126 -0.35 -8.46 11.62
C GLU A 126 -0.12 -7.10 12.31
N PHE A 127 -0.60 -6.04 11.66
CA PHE A 127 -0.58 -4.68 12.21
C PHE A 127 -2.00 -4.25 12.55
N SER A 128 -2.18 -3.45 13.60
CA SER A 128 -3.46 -2.81 13.87
C SER A 128 -3.75 -1.77 12.79
N TYR A 129 -2.79 -0.89 12.51
CA TYR A 129 -2.86 0.09 11.44
C TYR A 129 -1.59 0.11 10.61
N VAL A 130 -1.73 0.43 9.33
CA VAL A 130 -0.59 0.67 8.44
C VAL A 130 -0.71 2.03 7.77
N GLY A 131 0.42 2.72 7.61
CA GLY A 131 0.55 3.87 6.73
C GLY A 131 1.31 3.45 5.48
N VAL A 132 0.72 3.57 4.30
CA VAL A 132 1.33 3.10 3.06
C VAL A 132 1.67 4.28 2.16
N ILE A 133 2.95 4.38 1.78
CA ILE A 133 3.40 5.32 0.74
C ILE A 133 3.36 4.60 -0.61
N ILE A 134 2.52 5.10 -1.52
CA ILE A 134 2.52 4.72 -2.93
C ILE A 134 3.48 5.66 -3.64
N GLY A 135 4.54 5.10 -4.23
CA GLY A 135 5.59 5.86 -4.90
C GLY A 135 5.32 6.08 -6.38
N ASP A 136 6.33 6.62 -7.07
CA ASP A 136 6.24 7.02 -8.48
C ASP A 136 6.02 5.86 -9.47
N ASP A 137 6.09 4.62 -9.00
CA ASP A 137 5.80 3.43 -9.80
C ASP A 137 4.30 3.19 -10.03
N MET A 138 3.44 4.03 -9.44
CA MET A 138 1.99 4.00 -9.66
C MET A 138 1.43 5.43 -9.71
N ARG A 139 0.62 5.76 -10.72
CA ARG A 139 -0.01 7.07 -10.93
C ARG A 139 -1.40 6.92 -11.55
N PHE A 140 -2.16 8.00 -11.55
CA PHE A 140 -3.44 8.07 -12.25
C PHE A 140 -3.34 8.99 -13.48
N GLU A 141 -3.61 8.44 -14.65
CA GLU A 141 -3.47 9.14 -15.94
C GLU A 141 -4.57 8.67 -16.90
N ASP A 142 -5.20 9.61 -17.59
CA ASP A 142 -6.24 9.34 -18.60
C ASP A 142 -7.37 8.40 -18.12
N GLY A 143 -7.80 8.59 -16.87
CA GLY A 143 -8.90 7.81 -16.28
C GLY A 143 -8.52 6.41 -15.83
N LYS A 144 -7.23 6.08 -15.75
CA LYS A 144 -6.73 4.74 -15.38
C LYS A 144 -5.58 4.82 -14.39
N VAL A 145 -5.44 3.78 -13.58
CA VAL A 145 -4.26 3.57 -12.76
C VAL A 145 -3.16 2.95 -13.63
N ILE A 146 -2.05 3.65 -13.75
CA ILE A 146 -0.90 3.26 -14.57
C ILE A 146 0.26 2.88 -13.66
N THR A 147 0.95 1.79 -13.99
CA THR A 147 2.18 1.37 -13.33
C THR A 147 3.41 1.65 -14.19
N ASP A 148 4.54 1.95 -13.55
CA ASP A 148 5.80 2.23 -14.22
C ASP A 148 6.96 1.49 -13.55
N TYR A 149 7.36 0.37 -14.13
CA TYR A 149 8.46 -0.43 -13.63
C TYR A 149 9.80 0.31 -13.62
N SER A 150 9.96 1.37 -14.43
CA SER A 150 11.21 2.13 -14.52
C SER A 150 11.45 3.04 -13.30
N LYS A 151 10.39 3.31 -12.54
CA LYS A 151 10.41 4.11 -11.31
C LYS A 151 10.75 3.28 -10.07
N ARG A 152 10.88 1.97 -10.22
CA ARG A 152 11.31 1.12 -9.12
C ARG A 152 12.81 1.23 -8.90
N ALA A 153 13.23 1.10 -7.64
CA ALA A 153 14.61 1.20 -7.23
C ALA A 153 15.49 0.15 -7.93
N LYS A 154 16.75 0.49 -8.19
CA LYS A 154 17.74 -0.44 -8.77
C LYS A 154 17.99 -1.67 -7.90
N THR A 155 17.74 -1.56 -6.61
CA THR A 155 17.90 -2.62 -5.61
C THR A 155 16.70 -3.58 -5.55
N ASP A 156 15.59 -3.25 -6.23
CA ASP A 156 14.41 -4.10 -6.29
C ASP A 156 14.68 -5.38 -7.10
N LYS A 157 14.49 -6.51 -6.43
CA LYS A 157 14.65 -7.84 -7.04
C LYS A 157 13.32 -8.45 -7.51
N SER A 158 12.18 -7.81 -7.25
CA SER A 158 10.87 -8.35 -7.62
C SER A 158 10.68 -8.52 -9.12
N LEU A 159 11.39 -7.70 -9.91
CA LEU A 159 11.40 -7.76 -11.37
C LEU A 159 12.61 -8.51 -11.96
N SER A 160 13.38 -9.20 -11.10
CA SER A 160 14.51 -10.02 -11.58
C SER A 160 14.04 -11.05 -12.61
N GLY A 161 14.82 -11.18 -13.69
CA GLY A 161 14.52 -12.09 -14.81
C GLY A 161 13.59 -11.51 -15.88
N ILE A 162 12.77 -10.49 -15.58
CA ILE A 162 11.90 -9.85 -16.59
C ILE A 162 12.30 -8.42 -16.94
N LEU A 163 13.11 -7.75 -16.13
CA LEU A 163 13.48 -6.35 -16.32
C LEU A 163 14.12 -6.08 -17.69
N GLY A 164 14.98 -7.00 -18.16
CA GLY A 164 15.60 -6.90 -19.47
C GLY A 164 14.59 -6.99 -20.62
N LEU A 165 13.56 -7.81 -20.47
CA LEU A 165 12.44 -7.93 -21.43
C LEU A 165 11.53 -6.70 -21.37
N CYS A 166 11.26 -6.18 -20.18
CA CYS A 166 10.49 -4.92 -20.02
C CYS A 166 11.18 -3.76 -20.79
N ARG A 167 12.51 -3.64 -20.68
CA ARG A 167 13.28 -2.63 -21.43
C ARG A 167 13.19 -2.81 -22.94
N LYS A 168 13.02 -4.04 -23.41
CA LYS A 168 12.78 -4.38 -24.83
C LYS A 168 11.30 -4.23 -25.23
N LYS A 169 10.45 -3.75 -24.32
CA LYS A 169 9.00 -3.58 -24.50
C LYS A 169 8.24 -4.88 -24.82
N ASP A 170 8.74 -6.01 -24.29
CA ASP A 170 8.04 -7.29 -24.42
C ASP A 170 6.67 -7.21 -23.71
N PRO A 171 5.54 -7.47 -24.43
CA PRO A 171 4.21 -7.28 -23.86
C PRO A 171 3.90 -8.17 -22.66
N LEU A 172 4.40 -9.42 -22.65
CA LEU A 172 4.19 -10.36 -21.54
C LEU A 172 4.98 -9.93 -20.29
N ALA A 173 6.21 -9.46 -20.50
CA ALA A 173 7.04 -8.96 -19.41
C ALA A 173 6.43 -7.66 -18.80
N LEU A 174 5.94 -6.75 -19.62
CA LEU A 174 5.26 -5.54 -19.17
C LEU A 174 4.00 -5.88 -18.38
N LYS A 175 3.17 -6.81 -18.85
CA LYS A 175 1.98 -7.27 -18.12
C LYS A 175 2.34 -7.91 -16.78
N LYS A 176 3.42 -8.68 -16.70
CA LYS A 176 3.91 -9.25 -15.44
C LYS A 176 4.41 -8.19 -14.48
N ALA A 177 5.17 -7.20 -14.98
CA ALA A 177 5.65 -6.09 -14.16
C ALA A 177 4.49 -5.27 -13.58
N ASP A 178 3.48 -4.94 -14.39
CA ASP A 178 2.25 -4.28 -13.97
C ASP A 178 1.56 -5.05 -12.86
N ALA A 179 1.33 -6.35 -13.05
CA ALA A 179 0.69 -7.20 -12.03
C ALA A 179 1.50 -7.27 -10.72
N ILE A 180 2.83 -7.32 -10.78
CA ILE A 180 3.70 -7.32 -9.59
C ILE A 180 3.55 -6.01 -8.83
N ILE A 181 3.55 -4.87 -9.48
CA ILE A 181 3.43 -3.56 -8.84
C ILE A 181 2.05 -3.43 -8.16
N ARG A 182 0.95 -3.71 -8.87
CA ARG A 182 -0.40 -3.66 -8.33
C ARG A 182 -0.58 -4.58 -7.13
N ASN A 183 -0.12 -5.82 -7.23
CA ASN A 183 -0.20 -6.79 -6.12
C ASN A 183 0.71 -6.43 -4.95
N THR A 184 1.82 -5.73 -5.18
CA THR A 184 2.63 -5.17 -4.09
C THR A 184 1.81 -4.19 -3.26
N TYR A 185 1.18 -3.20 -3.89
CA TYR A 185 0.36 -2.21 -3.17
C TYR A 185 -0.90 -2.84 -2.58
N ARG A 186 -1.58 -3.75 -3.28
CA ARG A 186 -2.69 -4.53 -2.70
C ARG A 186 -2.27 -5.21 -1.41
N THR A 187 -1.09 -5.83 -1.41
CA THR A 187 -0.56 -6.51 -0.22
C THR A 187 -0.25 -5.53 0.91
N LEU A 188 0.41 -4.41 0.62
CA LEU A 188 0.75 -3.40 1.63
C LEU A 188 -0.51 -2.76 2.24
N LEU A 189 -1.46 -2.35 1.41
CA LEU A 189 -2.71 -1.70 1.82
C LEU A 189 -3.62 -2.63 2.64
N SER A 190 -3.47 -3.95 2.48
CA SER A 190 -4.25 -4.95 3.23
C SER A 190 -3.54 -5.47 4.48
N ARG A 191 -2.43 -4.87 4.94
CA ARG A 191 -1.69 -5.33 6.13
C ARG A 191 -2.29 -4.89 7.46
N GLY A 192 -3.04 -3.80 7.49
CA GLY A 192 -3.74 -3.37 8.70
C GLY A 192 -4.95 -4.23 9.00
N MET A 193 -5.17 -4.56 10.26
CA MET A 193 -6.37 -5.27 10.71
C MET A 193 -7.55 -4.31 10.93
N LYS A 194 -7.27 -3.10 11.42
CA LYS A 194 -8.29 -2.09 11.78
C LYS A 194 -8.37 -0.95 10.77
N GLY A 195 -7.27 -0.68 10.04
CA GLY A 195 -7.28 0.41 9.08
C GLY A 195 -5.94 0.64 8.37
N CYS A 196 -6.03 1.51 7.36
CA CYS A 196 -4.94 1.91 6.50
C CYS A 196 -4.95 3.42 6.27
N LEU A 197 -3.80 4.08 6.41
CA LEU A 197 -3.56 5.43 5.95
C LEU A 197 -2.76 5.34 4.65
N VAL A 198 -3.09 6.15 3.65
CA VAL A 198 -2.45 6.09 2.32
C VAL A 198 -1.94 7.47 1.94
N TYR A 199 -0.70 7.57 1.54
CA TYR A 199 -0.15 8.75 0.88
C TYR A 199 0.35 8.35 -0.51
N CYS A 200 0.04 9.16 -1.53
CA CYS A 200 0.48 8.95 -2.91
C CYS A 200 1.43 10.08 -3.31
N THR A 201 2.59 9.75 -3.91
CA THR A 201 3.46 10.76 -4.52
C THR A 201 2.82 11.42 -5.74
N ASP A 202 1.92 10.72 -6.44
CA ASP A 202 1.11 11.26 -7.52
C ASP A 202 -0.18 11.88 -6.98
N GLU A 203 -0.33 13.21 -7.14
CA GLU A 203 -1.50 13.96 -6.67
C GLU A 203 -2.80 13.48 -7.33
N LYS A 204 -2.76 13.13 -8.63
CA LYS A 204 -3.95 12.66 -9.35
C LYS A 204 -4.42 11.31 -8.82
N LEU A 205 -3.49 10.43 -8.44
CA LEU A 205 -3.83 9.17 -7.79
C LEU A 205 -4.44 9.40 -6.40
N SER A 206 -3.91 10.36 -5.63
CA SER A 206 -4.49 10.76 -4.33
C SER A 206 -5.93 11.24 -4.49
N LEU A 207 -6.19 12.15 -5.43
CA LEU A 207 -7.53 12.66 -5.74
C LEU A 207 -8.48 11.55 -6.21
N TYR A 208 -7.99 10.66 -7.07
CA TYR A 208 -8.77 9.51 -7.53
C TYR A 208 -9.18 8.62 -6.36
N LEU A 209 -8.25 8.25 -5.47
CA LEU A 209 -8.56 7.42 -4.30
C LEU A 209 -9.56 8.10 -3.36
N LYS A 210 -9.43 9.41 -3.12
CA LYS A 210 -10.40 10.19 -2.33
C LYS A 210 -11.80 10.13 -2.94
N ALA A 211 -11.91 10.35 -4.26
CA ALA A 211 -13.19 10.30 -4.97
C ALA A 211 -13.83 8.91 -4.88
N ARG A 212 -13.04 7.84 -5.01
CA ARG A 212 -13.52 6.46 -4.89
C ARG A 212 -14.02 6.13 -3.46
N LEU A 213 -13.38 6.68 -2.43
CA LEU A 213 -13.83 6.54 -1.04
C LEU A 213 -15.16 7.27 -0.82
N GLU A 214 -15.31 8.48 -1.31
CA GLU A 214 -16.61 9.19 -1.24
C GLU A 214 -17.72 8.42 -1.95
N GLU A 215 -17.44 7.82 -3.10
CA GLU A 215 -18.38 6.94 -3.80
C GLU A 215 -18.77 5.72 -2.95
N ASN A 216 -17.79 5.08 -2.28
CA ASN A 216 -18.06 3.97 -1.35
C ASN A 216 -19.00 4.40 -0.21
N ARG A 217 -18.73 5.54 0.42
CA ARG A 217 -19.55 6.11 1.50
C ARG A 217 -20.99 6.33 1.06
N ALA A 218 -21.17 6.93 -0.12
CA ALA A 218 -22.48 7.19 -0.67
C ALA A 218 -23.27 5.90 -0.93
N ARG A 219 -22.63 4.89 -1.52
CA ARG A 219 -23.23 3.58 -1.80
C ARG A 219 -23.59 2.82 -0.53
N THR A 220 -22.67 2.77 0.47
CA THR A 220 -22.91 2.11 1.76
C THR A 220 -24.08 2.75 2.48
N LYS A 221 -24.16 4.10 2.52
CA LYS A 221 -25.28 4.83 3.11
C LYS A 221 -26.60 4.53 2.44
N ALA A 222 -26.63 4.47 1.12
CA ALA A 222 -27.84 4.12 0.36
C ALA A 222 -28.31 2.69 0.68
N PHE A 223 -27.40 1.73 0.72
CA PHE A 223 -27.70 0.34 1.07
C PHE A 223 -28.28 0.20 2.49
N LEU A 224 -27.65 0.82 3.49
CA LEU A 224 -28.13 0.81 4.88
C LEU A 224 -29.48 1.50 5.07
N SER A 225 -29.79 2.49 4.24
CA SER A 225 -31.09 3.17 4.27
C SER A 225 -32.21 2.29 3.71
N GLN A 226 -31.92 1.49 2.69
CA GLN A 226 -32.89 0.55 2.11
C GLN A 226 -33.17 -0.64 3.04
N SER A 227 -32.16 -1.17 3.71
CA SER A 227 -32.29 -2.31 4.64
C SER A 227 -33.08 -1.98 5.93
N LYS A 228 -33.22 -0.68 6.28
CA LYS A 228 -34.06 -0.23 7.42
C LYS A 228 -35.53 -0.05 7.08
N LEU A 229 -35.88 -0.10 5.79
CA LEU A 229 -37.25 0.08 5.30
C LEU A 229 -37.93 -1.26 4.92
N SER A 230 -37.18 -2.35 4.95
CA SER A 230 -37.64 -3.72 4.76
C SER A 230 -37.79 -4.46 6.09
#